data_cec91da51a8dcf86322c7833ac3672f3
#
_entry.id   cec91da51a8dcf86322c7833ac3672f3
#
_cell.length_a   1.000
_cell.length_b   1.000
_cell.length_c   1.000
_cell.angle_alpha   90.00
_cell.angle_beta   90.00
_cell.angle_gamma   90.00
#
_symmetry.space_group_name_H-M   'P 1'
#
loop_
_entity.id
_entity.type
_entity.pdbx_description
1 polymer ?
#
loop_
_entity_poly.entity_id
_entity_poly.type
_entity_poly.pdbx_seq_one_letter_code
_entity_poly.pdbx_strand_id
1 'polypeptide(L)'
;MKTKFVSLIASAFAFAAFTAHAETTLSVAATAVPHAEILEHVKPVLAKEGIALKVKVFTDYVQPNVQVAEKKIDVNFFQHKPYLDEFNKNKGTN
;
A
#
# COMPACT_ATOMS: atom_id res chain seq x y z
N MET A 1 3.46 -44.79 -42.31
CA MET A 1 3.41 -44.39 -41.87
C MET A 1 3.46 -43.58 -41.02
N LYS A 2 3.60 -43.26 -40.59
CA LYS A 2 3.62 -42.73 -39.88
C LYS A 2 3.46 -41.85 -39.13
N THR A 3 3.47 -41.32 -38.53
CA THR A 3 3.23 -40.58 -37.98
C THR A 3 3.47 -39.87 -37.09
N LYS A 4 3.55 -39.50 -36.56
CA LYS A 4 3.74 -38.88 -35.82
C LYS A 4 3.49 -37.99 -35.19
N PHE A 5 3.61 -37.39 -34.50
CA PHE A 5 3.44 -36.52 -34.02
C PHE A 5 3.42 -36.02 -32.98
N VAL A 6 3.30 -35.68 -32.48
CA VAL A 6 3.30 -35.47 -31.56
C VAL A 6 3.81 -34.52 -30.96
N SER A 7 4.06 -34.02 -30.52
CA SER A 7 4.66 -33.18 -30.06
C SER A 7 4.14 -32.17 -29.60
N LEU A 8 3.70 -31.63 -29.52
CA LEU A 8 3.13 -30.59 -29.20
C LEU A 8 2.97 -30.46 -27.95
N ILE A 9 3.06 -30.93 -27.19
CA ILE A 9 2.78 -30.80 -26.01
C ILE A 9 3.57 -29.97 -25.24
N ALA A 10 4.67 -29.77 -25.43
CA ALA A 10 5.49 -29.07 -24.61
C ALA A 10 5.14 -27.71 -24.33
N SER A 11 4.40 -27.12 -25.10
CA SER A 11 4.25 -25.75 -24.89
C SER A 11 3.45 -25.39 -23.75
N ALA A 12 2.78 -26.27 -23.22
CA ALA A 12 1.86 -25.91 -22.20
C ALA A 12 2.47 -25.48 -20.95
N PHE A 13 3.68 -25.68 -20.75
CA PHE A 13 4.14 -25.40 -19.56
C PHE A 13 4.62 -24.11 -19.29
N ALA A 14 4.83 -23.34 -20.20
CA ALA A 14 5.46 -22.12 -20.03
C ALA A 14 4.78 -21.25 -19.11
N PHE A 15 3.53 -21.43 -18.87
CA PHE A 15 2.89 -20.52 -18.11
C PHE A 15 2.98 -20.65 -16.72
N ALA A 16 3.18 -21.73 -16.28
CA ALA A 16 3.10 -21.91 -14.88
C ALA A 16 4.07 -21.07 -14.14
N ALA A 17 5.05 -20.63 -14.77
CA ALA A 17 6.05 -19.97 -14.05
C ALA A 17 5.75 -18.56 -13.80
N PHE A 18 4.72 -18.05 -14.33
CA PHE A 18 4.58 -16.72 -14.14
C PHE A 18 3.62 -16.36 -13.21
N THR A 19 3.88 -16.26 -12.02
CA THR A 19 2.98 -15.77 -11.11
C THR A 19 3.44 -14.41 -10.90
N ALA A 20 3.06 -13.54 -11.62
CA ALA A 20 3.42 -12.23 -11.41
C ALA A 20 2.68 -11.70 -10.23
N HIS A 21 3.31 -11.24 -9.24
CA HIS A 21 2.67 -10.63 -8.15
C HIS A 21 2.43 -9.19 -8.50
N ALA A 22 1.20 -8.80 -8.61
CA ALA A 22 0.88 -7.43 -8.83
C ALA A 22 1.26 -6.66 -7.57
N GLU A 23 1.98 -5.60 -7.73
CA GLU A 23 2.35 -4.77 -6.61
C GLU A 23 1.16 -3.92 -6.20
N THR A 24 0.89 -3.82 -4.92
CA THR A 24 -0.14 -2.96 -4.39
C THR A 24 0.50 -1.71 -3.83
N THR A 25 0.01 -0.55 -4.22
CA THR A 25 0.53 0.70 -3.67
C THR A 25 -0.35 1.15 -2.52
N LEU A 26 0.25 1.47 -1.40
CA LEU A 26 -0.45 2.00 -0.24
C LEU A 26 0.12 3.36 0.09
N SER A 27 -0.70 4.40 0.08
CA SER A 27 -0.26 5.74 0.41
C SER A 27 -0.55 6.08 1.86
N VAL A 28 0.38 6.71 2.55
CA VAL A 28 0.27 7.02 3.97
C VAL A 28 0.65 8.45 4.23
N ALA A 29 -0.19 9.18 4.92
CA ALA A 29 0.12 10.52 5.39
C ALA A 29 0.70 10.40 6.80
N ALA A 30 1.84 10.97 7.05
CA ALA A 30 2.50 10.87 8.35
C ALA A 30 3.18 12.17 8.74
N THR A 31 3.34 12.39 10.02
CA THR A 31 4.22 13.46 10.48
C THR A 31 5.66 12.93 10.54
N ALA A 32 6.62 13.85 10.56
CA ALA A 32 8.01 13.47 10.30
C ALA A 32 8.61 12.51 11.31
N VAL A 33 8.56 12.88 12.59
CA VAL A 33 9.27 12.14 13.63
C VAL A 33 8.32 11.83 14.77
N PRO A 34 8.19 10.61 15.15
CA PRO A 34 8.89 9.42 14.69
C PRO A 34 8.15 8.71 13.56
N HIS A 35 6.97 9.18 13.19
CA HIS A 35 6.05 8.41 12.37
C HIS A 35 6.60 8.08 10.98
N ALA A 36 7.02 9.10 10.23
CA ALA A 36 7.56 8.84 8.90
C ALA A 36 8.82 8.01 8.96
N GLU A 37 9.64 8.20 9.99
CA GLU A 37 10.87 7.41 10.15
C GLU A 37 10.54 5.93 10.36
N ILE A 38 9.53 5.64 11.15
CA ILE A 38 9.11 4.26 11.37
C ILE A 38 8.62 3.67 10.05
N LEU A 39 7.85 4.43 9.29
CA LEU A 39 7.33 3.94 8.03
C LEU A 39 8.43 3.68 7.00
N GLU A 40 9.46 4.54 6.97
CA GLU A 40 10.59 4.30 6.08
C GLU A 40 11.30 3.00 6.44
N HIS A 41 11.38 2.69 7.71
CA HIS A 41 12.02 1.48 8.17
C HIS A 41 11.19 0.25 7.78
N VAL A 42 9.88 0.38 7.68
CA VAL A 42 9.00 -0.71 7.35
C VAL A 42 8.89 -0.95 5.84
N LYS A 43 9.22 0.04 5.03
CA LYS A 43 9.10 -0.09 3.57
C LYS A 43 9.69 -1.37 3.00
N PRO A 44 10.92 -1.75 3.33
CA PRO A 44 11.49 -2.95 2.73
C PRO A 44 10.79 -4.23 3.18
N VAL A 45 10.23 -4.22 4.37
CA VAL A 45 9.49 -5.37 4.88
C VAL A 45 8.20 -5.53 4.07
N LEU A 46 7.49 -4.41 3.85
CA LEU A 46 6.26 -4.46 3.08
C LEU A 46 6.51 -4.77 1.62
N ALA A 47 7.64 -4.32 1.08
CA ALA A 47 7.97 -4.60 -0.31
C ALA A 47 8.08 -6.10 -0.55
N LYS A 48 8.53 -6.85 0.44
CA LYS A 48 8.62 -8.29 0.31
C LYS A 48 7.24 -8.94 0.26
N GLU A 49 6.23 -8.22 0.75
CA GLU A 49 4.86 -8.69 0.73
C GLU A 49 4.11 -8.17 -0.50
N GLY A 50 4.80 -7.52 -1.41
CA GLY A 50 4.17 -6.98 -2.61
C GLY A 50 3.49 -5.63 -2.39
N ILE A 51 3.83 -4.92 -1.32
CA ILE A 51 3.23 -3.63 -1.01
C ILE A 51 4.25 -2.52 -1.17
N ALA A 52 3.96 -1.59 -2.06
CA ALA A 52 4.79 -0.42 -2.25
C ALA A 52 4.23 0.70 -1.40
N LEU A 53 4.92 1.04 -0.33
CA LEU A 53 4.46 2.07 0.60
C LEU A 53 4.92 3.44 0.14
N LYS A 54 4.00 4.36 -0.02
CA LYS A 54 4.29 5.75 -0.42
C LYS A 54 3.99 6.63 0.77
N VAL A 55 5.01 7.20 1.35
CA VAL A 55 4.87 8.04 2.55
C VAL A 55 4.88 9.49 2.15
N LYS A 56 3.85 10.22 2.56
CA LYS A 56 3.81 11.66 2.36
C LYS A 56 3.88 12.32 3.72
N VAL A 57 4.88 13.16 3.92
CA VAL A 57 5.11 13.80 5.21
C VAL A 57 4.37 15.12 5.29
N PHE A 58 3.66 15.34 6.38
CA PHE A 58 2.96 16.59 6.65
C PHE A 58 3.54 17.23 7.89
N THR A 59 3.47 18.56 7.95
CA THR A 59 4.01 19.27 9.08
C THR A 59 2.90 19.76 10.02
N ASP A 60 1.66 19.44 9.72
CA ASP A 60 0.53 19.83 10.54
C ASP A 60 -0.28 18.62 10.96
N TYR A 61 -1.22 18.81 11.87
CA TYR A 61 -2.02 17.72 12.39
C TYR A 61 -3.45 17.70 11.83
N VAL A 62 -3.75 18.57 10.88
CA VAL A 62 -5.09 18.64 10.28
C VAL A 62 -5.12 17.90 8.94
N GLN A 63 -4.16 18.16 8.08
CA GLN A 63 -4.14 17.61 6.73
C GLN A 63 -4.13 16.09 6.64
N PRO A 64 -3.43 15.36 7.50
CA PRO A 64 -3.45 13.91 7.37
C PRO A 64 -4.85 13.31 7.46
N ASN A 65 -5.72 13.84 8.31
CA ASN A 65 -7.08 13.35 8.41
C ASN A 65 -7.95 13.83 7.23
N VAL A 66 -7.74 15.06 6.80
CA VAL A 66 -8.47 15.60 5.65
C VAL A 66 -8.17 14.79 4.39
N GLN A 67 -6.90 14.47 4.17
CA GLN A 67 -6.48 13.72 2.99
C GLN A 67 -7.10 12.32 2.95
N VAL A 68 -7.21 11.68 4.09
CA VAL A 68 -7.82 10.36 4.17
C VAL A 68 -9.35 10.49 4.01
N ALA A 69 -9.96 11.47 4.66
CA ALA A 69 -11.40 11.66 4.56
C ALA A 69 -11.82 11.96 3.12
N GLU A 70 -10.98 12.66 2.37
CA GLU A 70 -11.25 13.00 0.98
C GLU A 70 -10.79 11.89 0.01
N LYS A 71 -10.29 10.80 0.54
CA LYS A 71 -9.84 9.65 -0.24
C LYS A 71 -8.69 9.98 -1.19
N LYS A 72 -7.88 10.96 -0.83
CA LYS A 72 -6.70 11.31 -1.60
C LYS A 72 -5.49 10.52 -1.17
N ILE A 73 -5.47 10.07 0.08
CA ILE A 73 -4.41 9.23 0.64
C ILE A 73 -5.13 8.09 1.34
N ASP A 74 -4.57 6.89 1.27
CA ASP A 74 -5.25 5.70 1.77
C ASP A 74 -5.38 5.66 3.29
N VAL A 75 -4.31 5.97 4.00
CA VAL A 75 -4.28 5.89 5.46
C VAL A 75 -3.39 6.97 6.03
N ASN A 76 -3.42 7.15 7.32
CA ASN A 76 -2.48 8.06 7.97
C ASN A 76 -1.90 7.44 9.22
N PHE A 77 -0.78 7.96 9.67
CA PHE A 77 -0.11 7.49 10.86
C PHE A 77 0.51 8.69 11.55
N PHE A 78 -0.17 9.24 12.55
CA PHE A 78 0.35 10.41 13.28
C PHE A 78 -0.34 10.66 14.60
N GLN A 79 -1.50 10.09 14.86
CA GLN A 79 -2.37 10.53 15.95
C GLN A 79 -2.75 9.41 16.90
N HIS A 80 -3.25 9.78 18.05
CA HIS A 80 -3.85 8.82 18.97
C HIS A 80 -5.38 8.91 18.85
N LYS A 81 -6.05 7.94 19.40
CA LYS A 81 -7.50 7.82 19.24
C LYS A 81 -8.29 9.04 19.73
N PRO A 82 -8.00 9.62 20.89
CA PRO A 82 -8.77 10.78 21.34
C PRO A 82 -8.73 11.97 20.36
N TYR A 83 -7.59 12.20 19.72
CA TYR A 83 -7.50 13.27 18.73
C TYR A 83 -8.38 12.93 17.51
N LEU A 84 -8.33 11.69 17.07
CA LEU A 84 -9.13 11.27 15.92
C LEU A 84 -10.62 11.41 16.22
N ASP A 85 -11.06 10.98 17.39
CA ASP A 85 -12.46 11.06 17.76
C ASP A 85 -12.95 12.52 17.79
N GLU A 86 -12.13 13.40 18.34
CA GLU A 86 -12.48 14.80 18.40
C GLU A 86 -12.48 15.44 17.01
N PHE A 87 -11.51 15.08 16.19
CA PHE A 87 -11.44 15.55 14.81
C PHE A 87 -12.71 15.14 14.04
N ASN A 88 -13.07 13.86 14.14
CA ASN A 88 -14.23 13.34 13.44
C ASN A 88 -15.52 14.04 13.89
N LYS A 89 -15.62 14.27 15.19
CA LYS A 89 -16.79 14.95 15.72
C LYS A 89 -16.90 16.38 15.22
N ASN A 90 -15.79 17.10 15.23
CA ASN A 90 -15.79 18.50 14.86
C ASN A 90 -15.87 18.75 13.36
N LYS A 91 -15.36 17.83 12.57
CA LYS A 91 -15.31 17.98 11.12
C LYS A 91 -16.36 17.17 10.38
N GLY A 92 -17.12 16.37 11.09
CA GLY A 92 -18.15 15.55 10.45
C GLY A 92 -17.56 14.40 9.62
N THR A 93 -16.41 13.89 10.00
CA THR A 93 -15.76 12.78 9.31
C THR A 93 -15.89 11.49 10.12
N ASN A 94 -15.43 10.40 9.55
CA ASN A 94 -15.46 9.13 10.28
C ASN A 94 -14.33 8.20 9.84
#